data_5e75c46fe7a49d1fbe40e00c38a2d251
#
_entry.id   5e75c46fe7a49d1fbe40e00c38a2d251
#
_cell.length_a   1.000
_cell.length_b   1.000
_cell.length_c   1.000
_cell.angle_alpha   90.00
_cell.angle_beta   90.00
_cell.angle_gamma   90.00
#
_symmetry.space_group_name_H-M   'P 1'
#
loop_
_entity.id
_entity.type
_entity.pdbx_description
1 polymer ?
#
loop_
_entity_poly.entity_id
_entity_poly.type
_entity_poly.pdbx_seq_one_letter_code
_entity_poly.pdbx_strand_id
1 'polypeptide(L)'
;MKDALFGGINAAVLTAMRPDLSPDLDRMAAHCRWLLGHGCNGLGVLGTTGEANSFGLSERKAILEGLVARGIPAARMMPGTGCASLTDTVELTLHARAQGCRGVLVLPPFYYKNPSDDGLFAYFSEVVNRVGGGIALYLYHFPQQSAVPFSLDLIGRLLKAFPGVFRGVKDSSGDYANMKAMIDAFAADGFEVYSGSDEFVQRILADGGAGCITAASNANCPWGGIVYAKRSGPEADAAQAVLTATRKAATSVPLIPGLREIIARSTGDEGWRTIRPPHLPLSAAQAEAVWAAWGAAGALPLPGLSPARAAE
;
A
#
# COMPACT_ATOMS: atom_id res chain seq x y z
N MET A 1 15.10 -8.04 -10.08
CA MET A 1 14.12 -7.68 -11.13
C MET A 1 14.37 -6.25 -11.60
N LYS A 2 14.96 -6.04 -12.80
CA LYS A 2 15.24 -4.68 -13.32
C LYS A 2 14.01 -3.99 -13.91
N ASP A 3 12.94 -4.72 -14.20
CA ASP A 3 11.78 -4.24 -14.97
C ASP A 3 10.44 -4.27 -14.22
N ALA A 4 10.48 -4.32 -12.89
CA ALA A 4 9.26 -4.27 -12.08
C ALA A 4 8.58 -2.90 -12.21
N LEU A 5 7.26 -2.90 -12.45
CA LEU A 5 6.48 -1.66 -12.66
C LEU A 5 6.53 -0.69 -11.49
N PHE A 6 6.55 -1.24 -10.28
CA PHE A 6 6.58 -0.51 -9.01
C PHE A 6 7.71 -1.00 -8.10
N GLY A 7 8.81 -1.51 -8.70
CA GLY A 7 9.93 -2.05 -7.94
C GLY A 7 10.47 -1.08 -6.90
N GLY A 8 10.65 -1.56 -5.67
CA GLY A 8 11.16 -0.78 -4.55
C GLY A 8 10.16 -0.56 -3.42
N ILE A 9 10.20 0.62 -2.85
CA ILE A 9 9.40 1.01 -1.68
C ILE A 9 8.12 1.71 -2.14
N ASN A 10 6.98 1.20 -1.73
CA ASN A 10 5.70 1.80 -2.05
C ASN A 10 4.91 2.05 -0.77
N ALA A 11 4.42 3.27 -0.58
CA ALA A 11 3.55 3.55 0.55
C ALA A 11 2.12 3.09 0.26
N ALA A 12 1.51 2.35 1.19
CA ALA A 12 0.07 2.21 1.24
C ALA A 12 -0.49 3.51 1.84
N VAL A 13 -0.82 4.47 0.97
CA VAL A 13 -1.02 5.88 1.33
C VAL A 13 -2.26 6.07 2.20
N LEU A 14 -2.13 6.86 3.26
CA LEU A 14 -3.26 7.35 4.06
C LEU A 14 -4.11 8.33 3.25
N THR A 15 -5.42 8.29 3.40
CA THR A 15 -6.33 9.29 2.85
C THR A 15 -6.55 10.40 3.87
N ALA A 16 -6.02 11.59 3.62
CA ALA A 16 -6.25 12.75 4.50
C ALA A 16 -7.71 13.19 4.45
N MET A 17 -8.24 13.67 5.57
CA MET A 17 -9.66 14.07 5.70
C MET A 17 -9.78 15.44 6.35
N ARG A 18 -10.86 16.15 6.00
CA ARG A 18 -11.31 17.37 6.65
C ARG A 18 -12.14 17.05 7.88
N PRO A 19 -12.44 18.02 8.75
CA PRO A 19 -13.28 17.79 9.94
C PRO A 19 -14.69 17.25 9.64
N ASP A 20 -15.22 17.51 8.45
CA ASP A 20 -16.51 16.99 7.96
C ASP A 20 -16.41 15.56 7.39
N LEU A 21 -15.23 14.93 7.52
CA LEU A 21 -14.90 13.61 7.02
C LEU A 21 -14.79 13.52 5.48
N SER A 22 -14.88 14.60 4.75
CA SER A 22 -14.58 14.62 3.31
C SER A 22 -13.09 14.50 3.06
N PRO A 23 -12.65 13.95 1.89
CA PRO A 23 -11.24 13.86 1.54
C PRO A 23 -10.56 15.24 1.45
N ASP A 24 -9.40 15.38 2.10
CA ASP A 24 -8.54 16.55 1.94
C ASP A 24 -7.47 16.27 0.89
N LEU A 25 -7.78 16.60 -0.35
CA LEU A 25 -6.92 16.28 -1.48
C LEU A 25 -5.63 17.12 -1.53
N ASP A 26 -5.63 18.33 -0.95
CA ASP A 26 -4.43 19.17 -0.91
C ASP A 26 -3.41 18.62 0.07
N ARG A 27 -3.86 18.26 1.28
CA ARG A 27 -3.04 17.58 2.29
C ARG A 27 -2.53 16.23 1.78
N MET A 28 -3.41 15.45 1.15
CA MET A 28 -3.04 14.14 0.58
C MET A 28 -2.01 14.28 -0.55
N ALA A 29 -2.17 15.24 -1.47
CA ALA A 29 -1.23 15.46 -2.55
C ALA A 29 0.13 15.96 -2.05
N ALA A 30 0.16 16.85 -1.04
CA ALA A 30 1.40 17.26 -0.40
C ALA A 30 2.16 16.06 0.19
N HIS A 31 1.45 15.17 0.88
CA HIS A 31 2.03 13.95 1.43
C HIS A 31 2.53 12.99 0.33
N CYS A 32 1.76 12.79 -0.73
CA CYS A 32 2.18 11.97 -1.88
C CYS A 32 3.48 12.52 -2.53
N ARG A 33 3.61 13.83 -2.68
CA ARG A 33 4.85 14.46 -3.18
C ARG A 33 6.02 14.21 -2.25
N TRP A 34 5.80 14.35 -0.93
CA TRP A 34 6.83 14.04 0.06
C TRP A 34 7.29 12.58 -0.04
N LEU A 35 6.36 11.62 -0.07
CA LEU A 35 6.66 10.20 -0.21
C LEU A 35 7.53 9.91 -1.45
N LEU A 36 7.14 10.45 -2.61
CA LEU A 36 7.88 10.26 -3.86
C LEU A 36 9.25 10.93 -3.85
N GLY A 37 9.41 12.02 -3.10
CA GLY A 37 10.69 12.72 -2.94
C GLY A 37 11.62 12.10 -1.89
N HIS A 38 11.13 11.20 -1.04
CA HIS A 38 11.87 10.68 0.12
C HIS A 38 11.95 9.15 0.16
N GLY A 39 12.03 8.49 -0.97
CA GLY A 39 12.38 7.06 -1.04
C GLY A 39 11.26 6.15 -1.53
N CYS A 40 10.02 6.63 -1.70
CA CYS A 40 8.98 5.84 -2.33
C CYS A 40 9.13 5.80 -3.85
N ASN A 41 9.03 4.60 -4.40
CA ASN A 41 8.98 4.34 -5.85
C ASN A 41 7.55 4.45 -6.40
N GLY A 42 6.54 4.20 -5.58
CA GLY A 42 5.13 4.27 -5.94
C GLY A 42 4.20 4.47 -4.75
N LEU A 43 2.93 4.65 -5.06
CA LEU A 43 1.87 5.05 -4.14
C LEU A 43 0.69 4.09 -4.25
N GLY A 44 0.50 3.23 -3.26
CA GLY A 44 -0.70 2.39 -3.12
C GLY A 44 -1.85 3.18 -2.51
N VAL A 45 -2.51 4.01 -3.30
CA VAL A 45 -3.63 4.84 -2.85
C VAL A 45 -4.92 4.01 -2.74
N LEU A 46 -5.84 4.40 -1.86
CA LEU A 46 -7.15 3.73 -1.73
C LEU A 46 -7.04 2.22 -1.47
N GLY A 47 -6.02 1.79 -0.71
CA GLY A 47 -5.92 0.46 -0.12
C GLY A 47 -6.53 0.43 1.30
N THR A 48 -6.22 -0.62 2.07
CA THR A 48 -6.68 -0.77 3.47
C THR A 48 -6.22 0.40 4.34
N THR A 49 -4.94 0.79 4.24
CA THR A 49 -4.39 1.93 4.99
C THR A 49 -5.04 3.25 4.59
N GLY A 50 -5.39 3.39 3.31
CA GLY A 50 -6.13 4.54 2.79
C GLY A 50 -7.63 4.49 3.05
N GLU A 51 -8.10 3.55 3.88
CA GLU A 51 -9.49 3.41 4.31
C GLU A 51 -10.49 3.28 3.14
N ALA A 52 -10.08 2.63 2.03
CA ALA A 52 -10.87 2.53 0.81
C ALA A 52 -12.31 2.02 1.04
N ASN A 53 -12.49 1.09 2.00
CA ASN A 53 -13.80 0.52 2.31
C ASN A 53 -14.70 1.47 3.14
N SER A 54 -14.20 2.63 3.55
CA SER A 54 -14.98 3.71 4.18
C SER A 54 -15.41 4.78 3.17
N PHE A 55 -15.06 4.62 1.89
CA PHE A 55 -15.42 5.52 0.80
C PHE A 55 -16.31 4.82 -0.22
N GLY A 56 -17.36 5.50 -0.67
CA GLY A 56 -18.19 5.03 -1.78
C GLY A 56 -17.45 5.10 -3.12
N LEU A 57 -17.97 4.43 -4.16
CA LEU A 57 -17.33 4.39 -5.48
C LEU A 57 -17.05 5.78 -6.06
N SER A 58 -18.02 6.68 -5.98
CA SER A 58 -17.88 8.06 -6.47
C SER A 58 -16.78 8.82 -5.75
N GLU A 59 -16.67 8.67 -4.42
CA GLU A 59 -15.60 9.29 -3.64
C GLU A 59 -14.22 8.71 -4.03
N ARG A 60 -14.12 7.38 -4.18
CA ARG A 60 -12.85 6.74 -4.58
C ARG A 60 -12.38 7.22 -5.96
N LYS A 61 -13.31 7.37 -6.91
CA LYS A 61 -13.00 7.96 -8.23
C LYS A 61 -12.55 9.42 -8.10
N ALA A 62 -13.30 10.23 -7.38
CA ALA A 62 -12.97 11.64 -7.17
C ALA A 62 -11.63 11.85 -6.44
N ILE A 63 -11.25 10.97 -5.50
CA ILE A 63 -9.94 11.02 -4.84
C ILE A 63 -8.82 10.78 -5.86
N LEU A 64 -8.93 9.75 -6.71
CA LEU A 64 -7.91 9.46 -7.73
C LEU A 64 -7.80 10.60 -8.74
N GLU A 65 -8.92 11.07 -9.29
CA GLU A 65 -8.98 12.22 -10.21
C GLU A 65 -8.36 13.48 -9.58
N GLY A 66 -8.72 13.75 -8.33
CA GLY A 66 -8.22 14.91 -7.60
C GLY A 66 -6.72 14.88 -7.32
N LEU A 67 -6.12 13.69 -7.14
CA LEU A 67 -4.67 13.54 -7.02
C LEU A 67 -3.98 13.77 -8.37
N VAL A 68 -4.52 13.20 -9.45
CA VAL A 68 -4.00 13.42 -10.81
C VAL A 68 -4.06 14.90 -11.18
N ALA A 69 -5.19 15.57 -10.92
CA ALA A 69 -5.37 17.00 -11.16
C ALA A 69 -4.39 17.88 -10.37
N ARG A 70 -3.88 17.38 -9.23
CA ARG A 70 -2.85 18.04 -8.41
C ARG A 70 -1.42 17.67 -8.80
N GLY A 71 -1.25 17.02 -9.95
CA GLY A 71 0.06 16.68 -10.53
C GLY A 71 0.73 15.45 -9.90
N ILE A 72 0.00 14.61 -9.16
CA ILE A 72 0.56 13.32 -8.74
C ILE A 72 0.59 12.39 -9.96
N PRO A 73 1.76 11.88 -10.35
CA PRO A 73 1.87 11.08 -11.57
C PRO A 73 1.05 9.79 -11.48
N ALA A 74 0.03 9.65 -12.33
CA ALA A 74 -0.82 8.47 -12.36
C ALA A 74 -0.03 7.17 -12.54
N ALA A 75 1.03 7.21 -13.35
CA ALA A 75 1.93 6.06 -13.58
C ALA A 75 2.70 5.60 -12.32
N ARG A 76 2.76 6.42 -11.27
CA ARG A 76 3.35 6.09 -9.95
C ARG A 76 2.29 5.65 -8.94
N MET A 77 1.01 5.70 -9.28
CA MET A 77 -0.09 5.27 -8.42
C MET A 77 -0.56 3.85 -8.77
N MET A 78 -0.79 3.06 -7.73
CA MET A 78 -1.38 1.72 -7.77
C MET A 78 -2.63 1.75 -6.86
N PRO A 79 -3.76 2.25 -7.36
CA PRO A 79 -4.97 2.33 -6.53
C PRO A 79 -5.52 0.94 -6.20
N GLY A 80 -6.03 0.80 -4.98
CA GLY A 80 -6.81 -0.37 -4.60
C GLY A 80 -8.16 -0.33 -5.30
N THR A 81 -8.51 -1.39 -6.03
CA THR A 81 -9.79 -1.48 -6.76
C THR A 81 -10.63 -2.68 -6.34
N GLY A 82 -10.06 -3.62 -5.56
CA GLY A 82 -10.79 -4.78 -5.07
C GLY A 82 -11.98 -4.40 -4.18
N CYS A 83 -13.16 -4.89 -4.55
CA CYS A 83 -14.43 -4.73 -3.84
C CYS A 83 -15.09 -6.10 -3.60
N ALA A 84 -16.13 -6.12 -2.76
CA ALA A 84 -16.97 -7.32 -2.61
C ALA A 84 -17.77 -7.61 -3.90
N SER A 85 -18.14 -6.57 -4.65
CA SER A 85 -18.86 -6.65 -5.91
C SER A 85 -17.91 -6.75 -7.10
N LEU A 86 -18.18 -7.68 -8.02
CA LEU A 86 -17.48 -7.81 -9.29
C LEU A 86 -17.55 -6.51 -10.13
N THR A 87 -18.75 -5.96 -10.25
CA THR A 87 -18.99 -4.75 -11.07
C THR A 87 -18.23 -3.55 -10.54
N ASP A 88 -18.17 -3.36 -9.23
CA ASP A 88 -17.44 -2.26 -8.60
C ASP A 88 -15.93 -2.40 -8.81
N THR A 89 -15.40 -3.63 -8.71
CA THR A 89 -14.00 -3.92 -9.00
C THR A 89 -13.64 -3.58 -10.44
N VAL A 90 -14.50 -3.97 -11.39
CA VAL A 90 -14.32 -3.67 -12.82
C VAL A 90 -14.40 -2.16 -13.05
N GLU A 91 -15.41 -1.48 -12.51
CA GLU A 91 -15.62 -0.03 -12.68
C GLU A 91 -14.41 0.77 -12.17
N LEU A 92 -13.93 0.48 -10.96
CA LEU A 92 -12.76 1.16 -10.39
C LEU A 92 -11.48 0.85 -11.19
N THR A 93 -11.33 -0.36 -11.70
CA THR A 93 -10.15 -0.75 -12.50
C THR A 93 -10.15 -0.03 -13.86
N LEU A 94 -11.30 0.05 -14.52
CA LEU A 94 -11.47 0.82 -15.76
C LEU A 94 -11.22 2.31 -15.52
N HIS A 95 -11.72 2.85 -14.43
CA HIS A 95 -11.47 4.25 -14.05
C HIS A 95 -9.98 4.51 -13.81
N ALA A 96 -9.28 3.65 -13.04
CA ALA A 96 -7.84 3.78 -12.82
C ALA A 96 -7.05 3.76 -14.13
N ARG A 97 -7.42 2.86 -15.07
CA ARG A 97 -6.84 2.82 -16.41
C ARG A 97 -7.06 4.14 -17.17
N ALA A 98 -8.27 4.67 -17.14
CA ALA A 98 -8.61 5.94 -17.81
C ALA A 98 -7.84 7.13 -17.23
N GLN A 99 -7.51 7.09 -15.93
CA GLN A 99 -6.66 8.10 -15.29
C GLN A 99 -5.15 7.94 -15.60
N GLY A 100 -4.74 6.89 -16.32
CA GLY A 100 -3.35 6.64 -16.70
C GLY A 100 -2.53 5.85 -15.66
N CYS A 101 -3.17 5.19 -14.71
CA CYS A 101 -2.48 4.26 -13.82
C CYS A 101 -1.96 3.04 -14.58
N ARG A 102 -0.76 2.57 -14.23
CA ARG A 102 -0.12 1.41 -14.87
C ARG A 102 -0.55 0.07 -14.26
N GLY A 103 -1.03 0.08 -13.04
CA GLY A 103 -1.48 -1.09 -12.31
C GLY A 103 -2.43 -0.75 -11.18
N VAL A 104 -3.15 -1.76 -10.70
CA VAL A 104 -4.10 -1.68 -9.60
C VAL A 104 -3.86 -2.81 -8.61
N LEU A 105 -4.17 -2.57 -7.33
CA LEU A 105 -4.10 -3.57 -6.27
C LEU A 105 -5.50 -4.13 -6.00
N VAL A 106 -5.70 -5.44 -6.20
CA VAL A 106 -7.01 -6.06 -6.18
C VAL A 106 -7.11 -7.06 -5.03
N LEU A 107 -7.88 -6.70 -3.97
CA LEU A 107 -8.34 -7.68 -2.98
C LEU A 107 -9.26 -8.70 -3.65
N PRO A 108 -9.26 -9.97 -3.19
CA PRO A 108 -10.30 -10.91 -3.60
C PRO A 108 -11.68 -10.45 -3.09
N PRO A 109 -12.79 -10.97 -3.65
CA PRO A 109 -14.12 -10.67 -3.12
C PRO A 109 -14.25 -11.20 -1.69
N PHE A 110 -14.22 -10.28 -0.73
CA PHE A 110 -14.00 -10.58 0.68
C PHE A 110 -15.29 -10.74 1.51
N TYR A 111 -16.46 -10.48 0.96
CA TYR A 111 -17.71 -10.61 1.73
C TYR A 111 -18.09 -12.09 1.94
N TYR A 112 -18.09 -12.89 0.89
CA TYR A 112 -18.30 -14.32 0.99
C TYR A 112 -17.00 -15.02 1.37
N LYS A 113 -17.01 -15.75 2.49
CA LYS A 113 -15.81 -16.36 3.06
C LYS A 113 -15.57 -17.76 2.46
N ASN A 114 -14.30 -18.13 2.39
CA ASN A 114 -13.85 -19.43 1.91
C ASN A 114 -14.37 -19.83 0.50
N PRO A 115 -14.33 -18.94 -0.51
CA PRO A 115 -14.58 -19.35 -1.88
C PRO A 115 -13.51 -20.37 -2.32
N SER A 116 -13.87 -21.29 -3.22
CA SER A 116 -12.90 -22.21 -3.81
C SER A 116 -11.96 -21.48 -4.77
N ASP A 117 -10.81 -22.07 -5.06
CA ASP A 117 -9.88 -21.56 -6.08
C ASP A 117 -10.56 -21.47 -7.46
N ASP A 118 -11.46 -22.39 -7.80
CA ASP A 118 -12.25 -22.32 -9.02
C ASP A 118 -13.20 -21.11 -9.04
N GLY A 119 -13.82 -20.80 -7.91
CA GLY A 119 -14.66 -19.61 -7.77
C GLY A 119 -13.85 -18.32 -7.91
N LEU A 120 -12.66 -18.26 -7.30
CA LEU A 120 -11.75 -17.14 -7.43
C LEU A 120 -11.20 -17.02 -8.86
N PHE A 121 -10.84 -18.13 -9.49
CA PHE A 121 -10.41 -18.14 -10.88
C PHE A 121 -11.49 -17.59 -11.81
N ALA A 122 -12.74 -18.04 -11.64
CA ALA A 122 -13.88 -17.52 -12.40
C ALA A 122 -14.08 -16.02 -12.17
N TYR A 123 -14.01 -15.54 -10.90
CA TYR A 123 -14.14 -14.13 -10.57
C TYR A 123 -13.06 -13.28 -11.27
N PHE A 124 -11.78 -13.64 -11.14
CA PHE A 124 -10.70 -12.89 -11.75
C PHE A 124 -10.70 -12.96 -13.27
N SER A 125 -11.16 -14.09 -13.84
CA SER A 125 -11.37 -14.21 -15.30
C SER A 125 -12.43 -13.22 -15.79
N GLU A 126 -13.55 -13.07 -15.07
CA GLU A 126 -14.57 -12.08 -15.40
C GLU A 126 -14.05 -10.64 -15.26
N VAL A 127 -13.23 -10.35 -14.23
CA VAL A 127 -12.58 -9.02 -14.09
C VAL A 127 -11.71 -8.73 -15.32
N VAL A 128 -10.84 -9.68 -15.71
CA VAL A 128 -9.96 -9.50 -16.87
C VAL A 128 -10.74 -9.33 -18.16
N ASN A 129 -11.76 -10.18 -18.40
CA ASN A 129 -12.57 -10.13 -19.62
C ASN A 129 -13.31 -8.79 -19.76
N ARG A 130 -13.84 -8.24 -18.68
CA ARG A 130 -14.58 -6.97 -18.68
C ARG A 130 -13.65 -5.75 -18.72
N VAL A 131 -12.47 -5.83 -18.12
CA VAL A 131 -11.47 -4.75 -18.18
C VAL A 131 -10.81 -4.69 -19.55
N GLY A 132 -10.57 -5.83 -20.22
CA GLY A 132 -10.04 -5.87 -21.58
C GLY A 132 -8.56 -5.46 -21.70
N GLY A 133 -7.76 -5.57 -20.63
CA GLY A 133 -6.33 -5.29 -20.65
C GLY A 133 -5.97 -3.80 -20.51
N GLY A 134 -4.69 -3.47 -20.81
CA GLY A 134 -4.18 -2.09 -20.74
C GLY A 134 -3.86 -1.58 -19.33
N ILE A 135 -3.98 -2.42 -18.30
CA ILE A 135 -3.59 -2.14 -16.92
C ILE A 135 -3.17 -3.44 -16.24
N ALA A 136 -2.11 -3.40 -15.43
CA ALA A 136 -1.63 -4.54 -14.68
C ALA A 136 -2.48 -4.80 -13.44
N LEU A 137 -2.80 -6.05 -13.14
CA LEU A 137 -3.46 -6.46 -11.91
C LEU A 137 -2.42 -7.01 -10.93
N TYR A 138 -2.40 -6.48 -9.72
CA TYR A 138 -1.64 -6.98 -8.59
C TYR A 138 -2.59 -7.60 -7.58
N LEU A 139 -2.44 -8.89 -7.32
CA LEU A 139 -3.24 -9.60 -6.33
C LEU A 139 -2.91 -9.07 -4.93
N TYR A 140 -3.91 -8.94 -4.08
CA TYR A 140 -3.69 -8.51 -2.71
C TYR A 140 -4.03 -9.66 -1.73
N HIS A 141 -2.99 -10.38 -1.32
CA HIS A 141 -3.06 -11.46 -0.36
C HIS A 141 -3.03 -10.91 1.07
N PHE A 142 -4.19 -10.86 1.70
CA PHE A 142 -4.33 -10.42 3.10
C PHE A 142 -5.41 -11.24 3.81
N PRO A 143 -5.15 -12.55 4.06
CA PRO A 143 -6.15 -13.48 4.58
C PRO A 143 -6.70 -13.09 5.96
N GLN A 144 -5.91 -12.44 6.81
CA GLN A 144 -6.40 -11.95 8.11
C GLN A 144 -7.50 -10.89 7.99
N GLN A 145 -7.52 -10.14 6.88
CA GLN A 145 -8.52 -9.10 6.63
C GLN A 145 -9.64 -9.56 5.70
N SER A 146 -9.29 -10.28 4.63
CA SER A 146 -10.25 -10.73 3.62
C SER A 146 -10.91 -12.07 3.98
N ALA A 147 -10.25 -12.90 4.77
CA ALA A 147 -10.54 -14.33 4.97
C ALA A 147 -10.54 -15.13 3.66
N VAL A 148 -9.84 -14.63 2.62
CA VAL A 148 -9.73 -15.27 1.31
C VAL A 148 -8.25 -15.28 0.92
N PRO A 149 -7.54 -16.42 1.05
CA PRO A 149 -6.16 -16.56 0.62
C PRO A 149 -6.05 -16.75 -0.89
N PHE A 150 -4.86 -16.53 -1.45
CA PHE A 150 -4.46 -16.99 -2.77
C PHE A 150 -3.52 -18.18 -2.61
N SER A 151 -3.86 -19.32 -3.23
CA SER A 151 -2.97 -20.47 -3.33
C SER A 151 -1.96 -20.29 -4.47
N LEU A 152 -0.85 -21.03 -4.42
CA LEU A 152 0.11 -21.07 -5.54
C LEU A 152 -0.53 -21.63 -6.81
N ASP A 153 -1.43 -22.64 -6.66
CA ASP A 153 -2.16 -23.21 -7.79
C ASP A 153 -3.02 -22.16 -8.49
N LEU A 154 -3.82 -21.42 -7.73
CA LEU A 154 -4.66 -20.35 -8.28
C LEU A 154 -3.83 -19.29 -9.00
N ILE A 155 -2.73 -18.82 -8.38
CA ILE A 155 -1.85 -17.84 -9.01
C ILE A 155 -1.27 -18.41 -10.32
N GLY A 156 -0.76 -19.63 -10.31
CA GLY A 156 -0.22 -20.27 -11.52
C GLY A 156 -1.26 -20.41 -12.64
N ARG A 157 -2.49 -20.77 -12.30
CA ARG A 157 -3.62 -20.85 -13.25
C ARG A 157 -3.95 -19.49 -13.87
N LEU A 158 -3.99 -18.43 -13.05
CA LEU A 158 -4.24 -17.06 -13.52
C LEU A 158 -3.13 -16.56 -14.45
N LEU A 159 -1.87 -16.80 -14.10
CA LEU A 159 -0.72 -16.42 -14.93
C LEU A 159 -0.74 -17.13 -16.28
N LYS A 160 -1.08 -18.44 -16.30
CA LYS A 160 -1.18 -19.23 -17.51
C LYS A 160 -2.34 -18.79 -18.41
N ALA A 161 -3.50 -18.49 -17.81
CA ALA A 161 -4.71 -18.12 -18.56
C ALA A 161 -4.64 -16.67 -19.12
N PHE A 162 -3.96 -15.77 -18.43
CA PHE A 162 -3.91 -14.34 -18.75
C PHE A 162 -2.47 -13.81 -18.75
N PRO A 163 -1.63 -14.21 -19.71
CA PRO A 163 -0.23 -13.81 -19.77
C PRO A 163 -0.07 -12.28 -19.76
N GLY A 164 0.78 -11.78 -18.85
CA GLY A 164 1.10 -10.35 -18.73
C GLY A 164 0.05 -9.48 -18.04
N VAL A 165 -1.13 -10.01 -17.67
CA VAL A 165 -2.20 -9.25 -16.98
C VAL A 165 -1.94 -9.21 -15.48
N PHE A 166 -1.74 -10.38 -14.85
CA PHE A 166 -1.38 -10.47 -13.43
C PHE A 166 0.13 -10.29 -13.30
N ARG A 167 0.55 -9.11 -12.84
CA ARG A 167 1.98 -8.74 -12.76
C ARG A 167 2.63 -9.05 -11.44
N GLY A 168 1.86 -9.24 -10.39
CA GLY A 168 2.42 -9.50 -9.09
C GLY A 168 1.40 -9.69 -7.98
N VAL A 169 1.93 -9.75 -6.78
CA VAL A 169 1.16 -9.88 -5.53
C VAL A 169 1.76 -9.00 -4.44
N LYS A 170 0.89 -8.37 -3.65
CA LYS A 170 1.23 -7.85 -2.33
C LYS A 170 0.81 -8.87 -1.29
N ASP A 171 1.75 -9.38 -0.53
CA ASP A 171 1.47 -10.30 0.58
C ASP A 171 1.55 -9.58 1.92
N SER A 172 0.41 -9.44 2.57
CA SER A 172 0.24 -8.86 3.90
C SER A 172 -0.08 -9.90 4.97
N SER A 173 0.12 -11.20 4.69
CA SER A 173 -0.10 -12.28 5.65
C SER A 173 0.84 -12.24 6.85
N GLY A 174 2.03 -11.64 6.69
CA GLY A 174 3.09 -11.71 7.68
C GLY A 174 3.86 -13.03 7.65
N ASP A 175 3.47 -13.97 6.80
CA ASP A 175 4.15 -15.24 6.60
C ASP A 175 5.23 -15.11 5.51
N TYR A 176 6.48 -15.01 5.94
CA TYR A 176 7.59 -14.92 4.99
C TYR A 176 7.78 -16.20 4.15
N ALA A 177 7.45 -17.37 4.69
CA ALA A 177 7.57 -18.62 3.94
C ALA A 177 6.61 -18.63 2.74
N ASN A 178 5.40 -18.08 2.90
CA ASN A 178 4.44 -17.91 1.81
C ASN A 178 4.98 -16.95 0.73
N MET A 179 5.54 -15.79 1.14
CA MET A 179 6.18 -14.85 0.19
C MET A 179 7.32 -15.52 -0.57
N LYS A 180 8.18 -16.26 0.12
CA LYS A 180 9.30 -16.97 -0.48
C LYS A 180 8.84 -18.03 -1.48
N ALA A 181 7.78 -18.78 -1.15
CA ALA A 181 7.22 -19.77 -2.05
C ALA A 181 6.66 -19.13 -3.34
N MET A 182 6.01 -17.97 -3.25
CA MET A 182 5.56 -17.20 -4.43
C MET A 182 6.75 -16.70 -5.27
N ILE A 183 7.82 -16.23 -4.63
CA ILE A 183 9.05 -15.81 -5.32
C ILE A 183 9.66 -16.99 -6.08
N ASP A 184 9.85 -18.12 -5.39
CA ASP A 184 10.49 -19.30 -5.97
C ASP A 184 9.68 -19.87 -7.14
N ALA A 185 8.36 -19.81 -7.04
CA ALA A 185 7.48 -20.35 -8.07
C ALA A 185 7.37 -19.45 -9.32
N PHE A 186 7.40 -18.10 -9.15
CA PHE A 186 6.92 -17.23 -10.23
C PHE A 186 7.83 -16.04 -10.55
N ALA A 187 8.81 -15.69 -9.71
CA ALA A 187 9.62 -14.48 -9.95
C ALA A 187 10.54 -14.62 -11.18
N ALA A 188 10.93 -15.83 -11.55
CA ALA A 188 11.71 -16.10 -12.77
C ALA A 188 10.94 -15.72 -14.04
N ASP A 189 9.62 -15.83 -14.02
CA ASP A 189 8.72 -15.47 -15.12
C ASP A 189 8.27 -13.99 -15.04
N GLY A 190 8.88 -13.19 -14.19
CA GLY A 190 8.64 -11.75 -14.07
C GLY A 190 7.48 -11.38 -13.14
N PHE A 191 6.97 -12.32 -12.33
CA PHE A 191 5.95 -12.03 -11.33
C PHE A 191 6.55 -11.29 -10.12
N GLU A 192 5.97 -10.16 -9.79
CA GLU A 192 6.47 -9.23 -8.79
C GLU A 192 5.86 -9.52 -7.41
N VAL A 193 6.67 -9.99 -6.45
CA VAL A 193 6.21 -10.24 -5.08
C VAL A 193 6.62 -9.09 -4.18
N TYR A 194 5.65 -8.46 -3.52
CA TYR A 194 5.84 -7.35 -2.58
C TYR A 194 5.47 -7.76 -1.15
N SER A 195 6.33 -7.43 -0.20
CA SER A 195 5.99 -7.56 1.22
C SER A 195 5.00 -6.47 1.65
N GLY A 196 3.99 -6.85 2.42
CA GLY A 196 3.11 -5.94 3.15
C GLY A 196 3.67 -5.50 4.52
N SER A 197 4.88 -5.97 4.90
CA SER A 197 5.56 -5.59 6.13
C SER A 197 6.95 -5.04 5.87
N ASP A 198 7.28 -3.94 6.57
CA ASP A 198 8.60 -3.30 6.50
C ASP A 198 9.71 -4.18 7.08
N GLU A 199 9.37 -5.14 7.92
CA GLU A 199 10.34 -6.05 8.55
C GLU A 199 11.08 -6.93 7.54
N PHE A 200 10.50 -7.16 6.37
CA PHE A 200 11.03 -8.08 5.37
C PHE A 200 11.67 -7.41 4.16
N VAL A 201 11.81 -6.08 4.14
CA VAL A 201 12.25 -5.35 2.93
C VAL A 201 13.60 -5.85 2.42
N GLN A 202 14.61 -5.88 3.27
CA GLN A 202 15.94 -6.34 2.86
C GLN A 202 15.94 -7.81 2.43
N ARG A 203 15.26 -8.65 3.20
CA ARG A 203 15.18 -10.09 2.95
C ARG A 203 14.45 -10.42 1.64
N ILE A 204 13.30 -9.79 1.39
CA ILE A 204 12.53 -10.05 0.17
C ILE A 204 13.28 -9.59 -1.08
N LEU A 205 14.04 -8.49 -0.98
CA LEU A 205 14.91 -8.01 -2.06
C LEU A 205 16.08 -8.95 -2.34
N ALA A 206 16.66 -9.57 -1.30
CA ALA A 206 17.73 -10.56 -1.44
C ALA A 206 17.23 -11.86 -2.09
N ASP A 207 16.00 -12.27 -1.77
CA ASP A 207 15.37 -13.48 -2.31
C ASP A 207 14.76 -13.29 -3.71
N GLY A 208 14.87 -12.10 -4.32
CA GLY A 208 14.38 -11.83 -5.69
C GLY A 208 12.98 -11.24 -5.77
N GLY A 209 12.37 -10.85 -4.66
CA GLY A 209 11.13 -10.09 -4.66
C GLY A 209 11.31 -8.66 -5.15
N ALA A 210 10.20 -7.97 -5.41
CA ALA A 210 10.19 -6.65 -6.05
C ALA A 210 10.32 -5.48 -5.07
N GLY A 211 10.06 -5.69 -3.77
CA GLY A 211 10.09 -4.65 -2.75
C GLY A 211 8.96 -4.75 -1.75
N CYS A 212 8.40 -3.63 -1.36
CA CYS A 212 7.29 -3.61 -0.40
C CYS A 212 6.18 -2.61 -0.77
N ILE A 213 4.98 -2.87 -0.24
CA ILE A 213 3.84 -1.95 -0.25
C ILE A 213 3.29 -1.91 1.18
N THR A 214 3.73 -0.94 1.99
CA THR A 214 3.49 -0.98 3.43
C THR A 214 2.84 0.29 3.97
N ALA A 215 2.15 0.13 5.10
CA ALA A 215 1.50 1.24 5.79
C ALA A 215 2.52 2.17 6.47
N ALA A 216 3.56 1.61 7.13
CA ALA A 216 4.54 2.42 7.84
C ALA A 216 5.41 3.24 6.88
N SER A 217 5.48 2.88 5.59
CA SER A 217 6.13 3.70 4.56
C SER A 217 5.55 5.11 4.44
N ASN A 218 4.35 5.37 4.99
CA ASN A 218 3.85 6.74 5.12
C ASN A 218 4.77 7.66 5.97
N ALA A 219 5.63 7.10 6.80
CA ALA A 219 6.53 7.86 7.65
C ALA A 219 7.98 7.32 7.69
N ASN A 220 8.22 6.07 7.28
CA ASN A 220 9.57 5.48 7.32
C ASN A 220 10.19 5.23 5.93
N CYS A 221 9.57 5.71 4.86
CA CYS A 221 10.06 5.50 3.49
C CYS A 221 11.51 5.97 3.24
N PRO A 222 12.09 7.00 3.91
CA PRO A 222 13.49 7.35 3.71
C PRO A 222 14.45 6.18 4.01
N TRP A 223 14.21 5.45 5.08
CA TRP A 223 15.01 4.26 5.43
C TRP A 223 14.77 3.10 4.46
N GLY A 224 13.52 2.92 4.02
CA GLY A 224 13.19 1.98 2.95
C GLY A 224 13.96 2.27 1.67
N GLY A 225 14.05 3.53 1.28
CA GLY A 225 14.85 3.99 0.13
C GLY A 225 16.32 3.61 0.24
N ILE A 226 16.91 3.75 1.44
CA ILE A 226 18.31 3.32 1.72
C ILE A 226 18.44 1.80 1.53
N VAL A 227 17.56 1.01 2.15
CA VAL A 227 17.59 -0.46 2.00
C VAL A 227 17.44 -0.85 0.53
N TYR A 228 16.54 -0.19 -0.20
CA TYR A 228 16.34 -0.48 -1.63
C TYR A 228 17.55 -0.12 -2.48
N ALA A 229 18.22 0.98 -2.21
CA ALA A 229 19.39 1.44 -2.96
C ALA A 229 20.64 0.59 -2.67
N LYS A 230 20.88 0.26 -1.39
CA LYS A 230 22.10 -0.40 -0.93
C LYS A 230 22.02 -1.93 -0.96
N ARG A 231 20.83 -2.49 -0.79
CA ARG A 231 20.53 -3.95 -0.76
C ARG A 231 21.14 -4.70 0.44
N SER A 232 22.39 -4.47 0.77
CA SER A 232 23.13 -5.15 1.84
C SER A 232 24.26 -4.25 2.38
N GLY A 233 24.87 -4.69 3.47
CA GLY A 233 25.95 -4.00 4.15
C GLY A 233 25.50 -3.07 5.27
N PRO A 234 26.44 -2.49 6.04
CA PRO A 234 26.15 -1.83 7.30
C PRO A 234 25.08 -0.73 7.23
N GLU A 235 25.06 0.03 6.14
CA GLU A 235 24.08 1.11 5.93
C GLU A 235 22.66 0.56 5.67
N ALA A 236 22.53 -0.52 4.87
CA ALA A 236 21.26 -1.18 4.63
C ALA A 236 20.77 -1.89 5.89
N ASP A 237 21.66 -2.53 6.64
CA ASP A 237 21.33 -3.24 7.88
C ASP A 237 20.84 -2.27 8.95
N ALA A 238 21.50 -1.12 9.12
CA ALA A 238 21.07 -0.06 10.02
C ALA A 238 19.69 0.50 9.62
N ALA A 239 19.46 0.77 8.33
CA ALA A 239 18.19 1.25 7.83
C ALA A 239 17.08 0.20 8.01
N GLN A 240 17.36 -1.09 7.78
CA GLN A 240 16.40 -2.17 8.01
C GLN A 240 16.05 -2.30 9.49
N ALA A 241 17.00 -2.09 10.40
CA ALA A 241 16.72 -2.09 11.83
C ALA A 241 15.70 -0.98 12.20
N VAL A 242 15.84 0.22 11.63
CA VAL A 242 14.87 1.31 11.81
C VAL A 242 13.50 0.92 11.23
N LEU A 243 13.43 0.32 10.03
CA LEU A 243 12.18 -0.15 9.45
C LEU A 243 11.46 -1.15 10.37
N THR A 244 12.21 -2.11 10.91
CA THR A 244 11.67 -3.12 11.83
C THR A 244 11.17 -2.48 13.13
N ALA A 245 11.93 -1.58 13.72
CA ALA A 245 11.56 -0.90 14.96
C ALA A 245 10.34 0.02 14.78
N THR A 246 10.30 0.79 13.69
CA THR A 246 9.15 1.66 13.37
C THR A 246 7.89 0.87 13.05
N ARG A 247 8.00 -0.28 12.37
CA ARG A 247 6.86 -1.18 12.16
C ARG A 247 6.28 -1.66 13.49
N LYS A 248 7.12 -2.11 14.43
CA LYS A 248 6.70 -2.53 15.77
C LYS A 248 6.05 -1.38 16.55
N ALA A 249 6.64 -0.18 16.48
CA ALA A 249 6.05 1.01 17.10
C ALA A 249 4.66 1.31 16.52
N ALA A 250 4.50 1.34 15.19
CA ALA A 250 3.22 1.63 14.55
C ALA A 250 2.13 0.60 14.88
N THR A 251 2.51 -0.68 15.09
CA THR A 251 1.56 -1.77 15.41
C THR A 251 1.32 -1.98 16.89
N SER A 252 1.97 -1.22 17.77
CA SER A 252 1.69 -1.24 19.22
C SER A 252 0.33 -0.61 19.58
N VAL A 253 -0.25 0.14 18.67
CA VAL A 253 -1.59 0.73 18.73
C VAL A 253 -2.36 0.39 17.44
N PRO A 254 -3.66 0.73 17.32
CA PRO A 254 -4.35 0.60 16.04
C PRO A 254 -3.57 1.33 14.93
N LEU A 255 -3.17 0.59 13.89
CA LEU A 255 -2.14 1.01 12.93
C LEU A 255 -2.46 2.32 12.20
N ILE A 256 -3.69 2.45 11.67
CA ILE A 256 -4.07 3.64 10.88
C ILE A 256 -4.09 4.89 11.74
N PRO A 257 -4.78 4.94 12.90
CA PRO A 257 -4.70 6.07 13.81
C PRO A 257 -3.29 6.35 14.31
N GLY A 258 -2.48 5.32 14.56
CA GLY A 258 -1.08 5.46 14.99
C GLY A 258 -0.23 6.20 13.96
N LEU A 259 -0.33 5.84 12.69
CA LEU A 259 0.39 6.51 11.60
C LEU A 259 -0.08 7.94 11.40
N ARG A 260 -1.39 8.20 11.54
CA ARG A 260 -1.95 9.55 11.49
C ARG A 260 -1.38 10.44 12.60
N GLU A 261 -1.26 9.90 13.82
CA GLU A 261 -0.66 10.60 14.96
C GLU A 261 0.81 10.94 14.71
N ILE A 262 1.59 9.97 14.19
CA ILE A 262 3.00 10.18 13.87
C ILE A 262 3.16 11.31 12.83
N ILE A 263 2.34 11.30 11.78
CA ILE A 263 2.39 12.35 10.75
C ILE A 263 1.93 13.69 11.31
N ALA A 264 0.84 13.73 12.08
CA ALA A 264 0.33 14.94 12.71
C ALA A 264 1.41 15.63 13.55
N ARG A 265 2.08 14.89 14.43
CA ARG A 265 3.17 15.46 15.26
C ARG A 265 4.40 15.83 14.44
N SER A 266 4.76 15.05 13.44
CA SER A 266 5.93 15.33 12.59
C SER A 266 5.73 16.58 11.73
N THR A 267 4.50 16.86 11.31
CA THR A 267 4.16 18.00 10.46
C THR A 267 3.64 19.21 11.23
N GLY A 268 3.22 19.03 12.49
CA GLY A 268 2.48 20.04 13.25
C GLY A 268 1.06 20.28 12.72
N ASP A 269 0.54 19.39 11.85
CA ASP A 269 -0.80 19.49 11.24
C ASP A 269 -1.78 18.53 11.90
N GLU A 270 -2.56 19.07 12.85
CA GLU A 270 -3.58 18.34 13.61
C GLU A 270 -4.66 17.68 12.71
N GLY A 271 -4.86 18.19 11.50
CA GLY A 271 -5.84 17.65 10.56
C GLY A 271 -5.57 16.21 10.15
N TRP A 272 -4.36 15.71 10.33
CA TRP A 272 -4.04 14.30 10.10
C TRP A 272 -4.73 13.35 11.08
N ARG A 273 -5.17 13.81 12.26
CA ARG A 273 -5.89 12.99 13.24
C ARG A 273 -7.34 12.70 12.85
N THR A 274 -7.89 13.43 11.87
CA THR A 274 -9.26 13.18 11.38
C THR A 274 -9.33 11.83 10.69
N ILE A 275 -10.26 10.99 11.13
CA ILE A 275 -10.42 9.60 10.68
C ILE A 275 -11.91 9.23 10.60
N ARG A 276 -12.29 8.40 9.62
CA ARG A 276 -13.69 7.93 9.49
C ARG A 276 -14.01 6.78 10.44
N PRO A 277 -15.20 6.77 11.05
CA PRO A 277 -15.72 5.54 11.67
C PRO A 277 -15.76 4.38 10.64
N PRO A 278 -15.52 3.14 11.08
CA PRO A 278 -15.47 2.68 12.48
C PRO A 278 -14.12 2.90 13.19
N HIS A 279 -13.12 3.48 12.51
CA HIS A 279 -11.89 3.86 13.18
C HIS A 279 -12.12 5.05 14.12
N LEU A 280 -11.36 5.09 15.21
CA LEU A 280 -11.35 6.19 16.16
C LEU A 280 -9.94 6.77 16.28
N PRO A 281 -9.80 8.06 16.61
CA PRO A 281 -8.54 8.63 17.02
C PRO A 281 -7.95 7.87 18.23
N LEU A 282 -6.63 7.93 18.39
CA LEU A 282 -5.98 7.37 19.57
C LEU A 282 -6.40 8.11 20.84
N SER A 283 -6.41 7.40 21.97
CA SER A 283 -6.41 8.05 23.27
C SER A 283 -5.10 8.80 23.50
N ALA A 284 -5.09 9.78 24.42
CA ALA A 284 -3.87 10.52 24.73
C ALA A 284 -2.71 9.61 25.14
N ALA A 285 -2.98 8.57 25.95
CA ALA A 285 -1.97 7.59 26.37
C ALA A 285 -1.40 6.78 25.18
N GLN A 286 -2.25 6.36 24.24
CA GLN A 286 -1.80 5.65 23.04
C GLN A 286 -0.98 6.57 22.11
N ALA A 287 -1.40 7.84 21.97
CA ALA A 287 -0.69 8.83 21.18
C ALA A 287 0.72 9.10 21.71
N GLU A 288 0.87 9.26 23.04
CA GLU A 288 2.19 9.40 23.68
C GLU A 288 3.03 8.13 23.53
N ALA A 289 2.44 6.96 23.73
CA ALA A 289 3.16 5.69 23.63
C ALA A 289 3.71 5.44 22.22
N VAL A 290 2.90 5.64 21.17
CA VAL A 290 3.35 5.42 19.79
C VAL A 290 4.40 6.46 19.36
N TRP A 291 4.26 7.70 19.79
CA TRP A 291 5.23 8.75 19.49
C TRP A 291 6.59 8.47 20.14
N ALA A 292 6.59 8.11 21.42
CA ALA A 292 7.81 7.73 22.14
C ALA A 292 8.49 6.51 21.52
N ALA A 293 7.72 5.48 21.17
CA ALA A 293 8.24 4.28 20.54
C ALA A 293 8.81 4.57 19.14
N TRP A 294 8.16 5.44 18.36
CA TRP A 294 8.65 5.87 17.05
C TRP A 294 9.97 6.67 17.17
N GLY A 295 10.06 7.58 18.14
CA GLY A 295 11.30 8.31 18.43
C GLY A 295 12.44 7.40 18.87
N ALA A 296 12.16 6.44 19.74
CA ALA A 296 13.13 5.43 20.17
C ALA A 296 13.63 4.52 19.04
N ALA A 297 12.85 4.35 18.00
CA ALA A 297 13.25 3.62 16.77
C ALA A 297 14.26 4.40 15.89
N GLY A 298 14.61 5.63 16.26
CA GLY A 298 15.58 6.45 15.51
C GLY A 298 15.00 7.08 14.23
N ALA A 299 13.68 7.17 14.11
CA ALA A 299 13.00 7.65 12.91
C ALA A 299 12.49 9.10 13.00
N LEU A 300 13.00 9.89 13.93
CA LEU A 300 12.68 11.31 14.09
C LEU A 300 13.94 12.17 14.05
N PRO A 301 13.86 13.41 13.51
CA PRO A 301 12.71 13.98 12.78
C PRO A 301 12.54 13.35 11.40
N LEU A 302 11.32 13.41 10.84
CA LEU A 302 11.10 12.97 9.46
C LEU A 302 11.74 13.98 8.48
N PRO A 303 12.65 13.54 7.59
CA PRO A 303 13.35 14.43 6.69
C PRO A 303 12.40 15.23 5.79
N GLY A 304 12.54 16.56 5.76
CA GLY A 304 11.77 17.42 4.86
C GLY A 304 10.27 17.55 5.14
N LEU A 305 9.75 16.95 6.23
CA LEU A 305 8.43 17.23 6.77
C LEU A 305 8.59 18.39 7.77
N SER A 306 8.42 19.60 7.28
CA SER A 306 8.24 20.78 8.15
C SER A 306 6.75 21.00 8.40
N PRO A 307 6.37 21.59 9.56
CA PRO A 307 5.01 22.06 9.75
C PRO A 307 4.60 22.93 8.56
N ALA A 308 3.44 22.66 7.97
CA ALA A 308 2.88 23.57 6.99
C ALA A 308 2.86 24.97 7.65
N ARG A 309 3.52 25.96 7.05
CA ARG A 309 3.34 27.34 7.50
C ARG A 309 1.84 27.60 7.45
N ALA A 310 1.26 27.97 8.58
CA ALA A 310 -0.09 28.48 8.61
C ALA A 310 -0.16 29.56 7.52
N ALA A 311 -1.03 29.35 6.55
CA ALA A 311 -1.32 30.40 5.58
C ALA A 311 -1.93 31.55 6.38
N GLU A 312 -1.16 32.63 6.52
CA GLU A 312 -1.64 33.91 7.02
C GLU A 312 -2.72 34.47 6.09
#